data_0beabcbd211881d90c83f51d897d1551
#
_entry.id   0beabcbd211881d90c83f51d897d1551
#
_cell.length_a   1.000
_cell.length_b   1.000
_cell.length_c   1.000
_cell.angle_alpha   90.00
_cell.angle_beta   90.00
_cell.angle_gamma   90.00
#
_symmetry.space_group_name_H-M   'P 1'
#
loop_
_entity.id
_entity.type
_entity.pdbx_description
1 polymer ?
#
loop_
_entity_poly.entity_id
_entity_poly.type
_entity_poly.pdbx_seq_one_letter_code
_entity_poly.pdbx_strand_id
1 'polypeptide(L)'
;DELLIVNGSITGVAFYNNFSSNLPGMPINIWLGITTQTDLSGGWIPSTQLTQVFTGNVDFPSGTNTINITFTTPFQYSGGVLVMMVERVMDSTWHSSSDLFACQTIGTNRALNIYSDSIDYDPANPPTGTAASGKFPKTTFFYTGQGIGNDLACLSITGNTTPSVGQSYQYVVTVKNNGQNAQNTYTVKLMQTGDVELASLPGLPINEAQTLTYTFNWTPSVAGPTTLYGKVILATDEIPSNNQSPALSIAVQPAGIQAVTIADGTETMRIPMDFFWMNSLSETIYMADELGFVSGTITSLAFYNNFFDSPSNGATKIWLGSTNVQDLSGGWIPSTQMTL
;
A
#
# COMPACT_ATOMS: atom_id res chain seq x y z
N ASP A 1 0.46 -6.48 12.94
CA ASP A 1 1.04 -7.43 11.95
C ASP A 1 2.48 -7.08 11.53
N GLU A 2 2.95 -5.81 11.64
CA GLU A 2 4.28 -5.42 11.17
C GLU A 2 5.41 -5.82 12.15
N LEU A 3 5.13 -5.87 13.44
CA LEU A 3 6.16 -6.17 14.47
C LEU A 3 6.51 -7.65 14.55
N LEU A 4 5.59 -8.54 14.20
CA LEU A 4 5.75 -9.99 14.30
C LEU A 4 6.20 -10.48 15.70
N ILE A 5 5.80 -9.75 16.75
CA ILE A 5 6.08 -10.04 18.16
C ILE A 5 4.74 -10.25 18.85
N VAL A 6 4.53 -11.41 19.48
CA VAL A 6 3.32 -11.67 20.28
C VAL A 6 3.41 -10.98 21.64
N ASN A 7 4.50 -11.21 22.33
CA ASN A 7 4.84 -10.57 23.59
C ASN A 7 6.34 -10.62 23.82
N GLY A 8 6.83 -9.73 24.66
CA GLY A 8 8.25 -9.70 24.99
C GLY A 8 8.74 -8.34 25.42
N SER A 9 10.04 -8.23 25.55
CA SER A 9 10.70 -7.00 25.94
C SER A 9 11.47 -6.45 24.77
N ILE A 10 11.09 -5.27 24.25
CA ILE A 10 11.83 -4.56 23.21
C ILE A 10 13.05 -3.92 23.91
N THR A 11 14.24 -4.32 23.49
CA THR A 11 15.52 -3.98 24.12
C THR A 11 16.32 -2.93 23.37
N GLY A 12 15.89 -2.59 22.14
CA GLY A 12 16.58 -1.62 21.31
C GLY A 12 15.92 -1.42 19.96
N VAL A 13 16.47 -0.47 19.21
CA VAL A 13 16.02 -0.11 17.88
C VAL A 13 17.22 0.13 16.96
N ALA A 14 17.05 -0.13 15.67
CA ALA A 14 18.01 0.31 14.67
C ALA A 14 17.33 1.18 13.62
N PHE A 15 18.02 2.26 13.24
CA PHE A 15 17.70 3.10 12.09
C PHE A 15 18.76 2.94 11.00
N TYR A 16 18.39 3.25 9.79
CA TYR A 16 19.26 3.14 8.62
C TYR A 16 19.48 4.51 8.02
N ASN A 17 20.71 5.01 8.10
CA ASN A 17 21.03 6.33 7.58
C ASN A 17 21.77 6.26 6.23
N ASN A 18 21.77 7.39 5.51
CA ASN A 18 22.66 7.68 4.40
C ASN A 18 23.08 9.14 4.53
N PHE A 19 24.08 9.40 5.37
CA PHE A 19 24.50 10.74 5.75
C PHE A 19 25.69 11.20 4.94
N SER A 20 25.70 12.47 4.59
CA SER A 20 26.87 13.13 3.96
C SER A 20 27.93 13.53 4.99
N SER A 21 27.57 13.64 6.25
CA SER A 21 28.42 14.14 7.35
C SER A 21 28.48 13.15 8.52
N ASN A 22 29.58 13.18 9.27
CA ASN A 22 29.64 12.53 10.58
C ASN A 22 28.97 13.43 11.62
N LEU A 23 28.03 12.88 12.37
CA LEU A 23 27.36 13.54 13.48
C LEU A 23 27.63 12.76 14.78
N PRO A 24 28.79 13.03 15.47
CA PRO A 24 29.13 12.30 16.68
C PRO A 24 28.38 12.89 17.90
N GLY A 25 28.01 12.02 18.83
CA GLY A 25 27.52 12.41 20.14
C GLY A 25 26.17 13.16 20.13
N MET A 26 25.29 12.89 19.17
CA MET A 26 24.01 13.59 19.07
C MET A 26 23.07 13.18 20.21
N PRO A 27 22.54 14.11 21.01
CA PRO A 27 21.64 13.80 22.11
C PRO A 27 20.26 13.39 21.58
N ILE A 28 19.84 12.18 21.93
CA ILE A 28 18.59 11.56 21.46
C ILE A 28 17.79 11.05 22.66
N ASN A 29 16.49 11.26 22.61
CA ASN A 29 15.53 10.66 23.52
C ASN A 29 14.53 9.80 22.71
N ILE A 30 14.16 8.63 23.26
CA ILE A 30 13.19 7.71 22.63
C ILE A 30 12.17 7.28 23.67
N TRP A 31 10.90 7.33 23.28
CA TRP A 31 9.76 6.81 24.05
C TRP A 31 9.01 5.77 23.23
N LEU A 32 8.49 4.75 23.89
CA LEU A 32 7.58 3.75 23.33
C LEU A 32 6.29 3.70 24.12
N GLY A 33 5.20 3.31 23.45
CA GLY A 33 3.90 3.09 24.08
C GLY A 33 3.01 2.19 23.25
N ILE A 34 1.96 1.68 23.90
CA ILE A 34 0.88 0.96 23.23
C ILE A 34 -0.30 1.92 23.08
N THR A 35 -0.92 1.91 21.91
CA THR A 35 -2.08 2.74 21.61
C THR A 35 -3.19 1.93 20.96
N THR A 36 -4.41 2.40 21.06
CA THR A 36 -5.57 1.89 20.31
C THR A 36 -5.80 2.66 19.01
N GLN A 37 -5.06 3.75 18.77
CA GLN A 37 -5.13 4.50 17.52
C GLN A 37 -4.48 3.67 16.40
N THR A 38 -5.15 3.58 15.28
CA THR A 38 -4.66 2.86 14.09
C THR A 38 -3.79 3.74 13.19
N ASP A 39 -3.86 5.06 13.38
CA ASP A 39 -3.05 6.06 12.69
C ASP A 39 -2.89 7.35 13.54
N LEU A 40 -2.14 8.31 13.00
CA LEU A 40 -1.85 9.59 13.66
C LEU A 40 -2.66 10.77 13.08
N SER A 41 -3.80 10.52 12.45
CA SER A 41 -4.69 11.59 11.95
C SER A 41 -5.23 12.49 13.07
N GLY A 42 -5.34 11.93 14.29
CA GLY A 42 -5.72 12.67 15.49
C GLY A 42 -4.61 13.53 16.11
N GLY A 43 -3.40 13.50 15.54
CA GLY A 43 -2.24 14.24 16.04
C GLY A 43 -1.29 13.39 16.88
N TRP A 44 -0.42 14.07 17.62
CA TRP A 44 0.62 13.45 18.45
C TRP A 44 0.05 12.72 19.66
N ILE A 45 0.71 11.62 20.03
CA ILE A 45 0.58 11.00 21.36
C ILE A 45 1.70 11.58 22.23
N PRO A 46 1.41 12.39 23.27
CA PRO A 46 2.42 13.04 24.07
C PRO A 46 3.34 12.06 24.81
N SER A 47 4.59 12.44 25.04
CA SER A 47 5.55 11.60 25.79
C SER A 47 5.09 11.26 27.20
N THR A 48 4.19 12.06 27.79
CA THR A 48 3.56 11.77 29.10
C THR A 48 2.68 10.52 29.10
N GLN A 49 2.27 10.04 27.92
CA GLN A 49 1.51 8.79 27.73
C GLN A 49 2.42 7.63 27.30
N LEU A 50 3.71 7.85 27.16
CA LEU A 50 4.70 6.91 26.68
C LEU A 50 5.73 6.61 27.77
N THR A 51 6.48 5.54 27.61
CA THR A 51 7.60 5.17 28.46
C THR A 51 8.90 5.60 27.81
N GLN A 52 9.72 6.40 28.48
CA GLN A 52 11.05 6.72 27.99
C GLN A 52 11.94 5.48 28.09
N VAL A 53 12.47 5.03 26.96
CA VAL A 53 13.26 3.81 26.85
C VAL A 53 14.75 4.10 26.63
N PHE A 54 15.05 5.29 26.11
CA PHE A 54 16.42 5.72 25.87
C PHE A 54 16.57 7.23 26.06
N THR A 55 17.66 7.63 26.66
CA THR A 55 18.20 9.00 26.69
C THR A 55 19.72 8.90 26.66
N GLY A 56 20.36 9.60 25.75
CA GLY A 56 21.81 9.53 25.62
C GLY A 56 22.31 10.06 24.29
N ASN A 57 23.61 9.96 24.09
CA ASN A 57 24.25 10.38 22.86
C ASN A 57 24.40 9.22 21.88
N VAL A 58 24.15 9.49 20.61
CA VAL A 58 24.24 8.53 19.51
C VAL A 58 25.14 9.08 18.40
N ASP A 59 26.02 8.26 17.90
CA ASP A 59 26.88 8.59 16.76
C ASP A 59 26.18 8.22 15.46
N PHE A 60 26.12 9.17 14.52
CA PHE A 60 25.62 8.94 13.16
C PHE A 60 26.77 9.15 12.16
N PRO A 61 27.49 8.10 11.77
CA PRO A 61 28.59 8.21 10.82
C PRO A 61 28.08 8.54 9.39
N SER A 62 28.94 9.16 8.59
CA SER A 62 28.69 9.42 7.17
C SER A 62 28.56 8.11 6.38
N GLY A 63 27.90 8.19 5.22
CA GLY A 63 27.61 7.05 4.37
C GLY A 63 26.38 6.26 4.83
N THR A 64 26.21 5.08 4.26
CA THR A 64 25.10 4.17 4.55
C THR A 64 25.45 3.27 5.71
N ASN A 65 24.71 3.40 6.82
CA ASN A 65 24.97 2.66 8.06
C ASN A 65 23.67 2.14 8.69
N THR A 66 23.83 1.17 9.58
CA THR A 66 22.80 0.73 10.54
C THR A 66 23.17 1.27 11.91
N ILE A 67 22.34 2.13 12.45
CA ILE A 67 22.56 2.80 13.75
C ILE A 67 21.78 2.03 14.81
N ASN A 68 22.48 1.24 15.61
CA ASN A 68 21.89 0.44 16.68
C ASN A 68 21.84 1.27 17.98
N ILE A 69 20.66 1.35 18.58
CA ILE A 69 20.42 2.03 19.86
C ILE A 69 19.87 1.01 20.84
N THR A 70 20.68 0.63 21.84
CA THR A 70 20.25 -0.24 22.91
C THR A 70 19.52 0.58 23.97
N PHE A 71 18.34 0.16 24.35
CA PHE A 71 17.54 0.87 25.34
C PHE A 71 18.13 0.75 26.74
N THR A 72 18.13 1.85 27.47
CA THR A 72 18.50 1.86 28.90
C THR A 72 17.43 1.20 29.76
N THR A 73 16.16 1.29 29.31
CA THR A 73 15.01 0.65 29.94
C THR A 73 14.27 -0.15 28.88
N PRO A 74 14.32 -1.49 28.91
CA PRO A 74 13.55 -2.32 27.97
C PRO A 74 12.05 -2.06 28.10
N PHE A 75 11.35 -2.02 26.96
CA PHE A 75 9.91 -1.79 26.91
C PHE A 75 9.14 -3.13 26.86
N GLN A 76 8.23 -3.34 27.81
CA GLN A 76 7.40 -4.53 27.83
C GLN A 76 6.28 -4.39 26.80
N TYR A 77 6.32 -5.21 25.75
CA TYR A 77 5.32 -5.26 24.69
C TYR A 77 4.41 -6.49 24.91
N SER A 78 3.12 -6.26 24.94
CA SER A 78 2.09 -7.28 25.14
C SER A 78 1.04 -7.31 24.01
N GLY A 79 1.45 -6.89 22.82
CA GLY A 79 0.56 -6.77 21.66
C GLY A 79 -0.03 -5.35 21.53
N GLY A 80 -0.74 -5.12 20.42
CA GLY A 80 -1.37 -3.84 20.10
C GLY A 80 -0.51 -2.95 19.18
N VAL A 81 -0.99 -1.74 18.91
CA VAL A 81 -0.28 -0.79 18.05
C VAL A 81 0.84 -0.14 18.86
N LEU A 82 2.08 -0.34 18.43
CA LEU A 82 3.25 0.29 19.02
C LEU A 82 3.43 1.70 18.44
N VAL A 83 3.55 2.69 19.31
CA VAL A 83 3.97 4.05 18.94
C VAL A 83 5.36 4.32 19.46
N MET A 84 6.17 4.98 18.64
CA MET A 84 7.51 5.43 18.99
C MET A 84 7.60 6.93 18.76
N MET A 85 8.07 7.67 19.77
CA MET A 85 8.45 9.07 19.65
C MET A 85 9.97 9.17 19.78
N VAL A 86 10.58 9.93 18.88
CA VAL A 86 12.02 10.21 18.90
C VAL A 86 12.20 11.72 18.90
N GLU A 87 12.99 12.20 19.84
CA GLU A 87 13.44 13.58 19.92
C GLU A 87 14.94 13.63 19.65
N ARG A 88 15.35 14.48 18.73
CA ARG A 88 16.70 15.03 18.68
C ARG A 88 16.68 16.34 19.44
N VAL A 89 17.34 16.36 20.58
CA VAL A 89 17.44 17.57 21.43
C VAL A 89 18.04 18.70 20.61
N MET A 90 17.50 19.90 20.77
CA MET A 90 17.97 21.08 20.05
C MET A 90 19.43 21.35 20.32
N ASP A 91 20.20 21.59 19.29
CA ASP A 91 21.59 22.05 19.37
C ASP A 91 21.77 23.37 18.62
N SER A 92 22.95 23.98 18.76
CA SER A 92 23.28 25.26 18.12
C SER A 92 23.98 25.11 16.78
N THR A 93 24.08 23.88 16.25
CA THR A 93 24.88 23.56 15.05
C THR A 93 23.98 23.20 13.89
N TRP A 94 24.23 23.78 12.74
CA TRP A 94 23.57 23.44 11.50
C TRP A 94 24.19 22.19 10.87
N HIS A 95 23.35 21.26 10.43
CA HIS A 95 23.75 20.03 9.80
C HIS A 95 23.30 19.99 8.33
N SER A 96 23.82 19.02 7.56
CA SER A 96 23.53 18.91 6.14
C SER A 96 22.07 18.49 5.88
N SER A 97 21.41 19.15 4.95
CA SER A 97 20.07 18.73 4.46
C SER A 97 20.09 17.39 3.69
N SER A 98 21.29 16.88 3.38
CA SER A 98 21.47 15.57 2.72
C SER A 98 21.62 14.42 3.71
N ASP A 99 21.59 14.69 5.02
CA ASP A 99 21.67 13.66 6.05
C ASP A 99 20.28 13.04 6.27
N LEU A 100 20.01 11.94 5.56
CA LEU A 100 18.68 11.33 5.47
C LEU A 100 18.67 9.90 6.00
N PHE A 101 17.54 9.50 6.57
CA PHE A 101 17.25 8.12 6.94
C PHE A 101 16.49 7.39 5.82
N ALA A 102 16.75 6.09 5.70
CA ALA A 102 15.94 5.24 4.85
C ALA A 102 14.49 5.20 5.37
N CYS A 103 13.54 5.35 4.49
CA CYS A 103 12.12 5.36 4.82
C CYS A 103 11.31 4.65 3.73
N GLN A 104 10.06 4.36 4.05
CA GLN A 104 9.06 3.84 3.10
C GLN A 104 7.74 4.58 3.28
N THR A 105 6.88 4.50 2.28
CA THR A 105 5.52 5.07 2.32
C THR A 105 4.52 3.94 2.19
N ILE A 106 3.69 3.74 3.22
CA ILE A 106 2.59 2.76 3.21
C ILE A 106 1.38 3.41 3.88
N GLY A 107 0.25 3.42 3.18
CA GLY A 107 -0.98 4.04 3.70
C GLY A 107 -0.85 5.56 3.89
N THR A 108 -1.62 6.09 4.83
CA THR A 108 -1.66 7.51 5.21
C THR A 108 -1.53 7.64 6.72
N ASN A 109 -1.15 8.81 7.20
CA ASN A 109 -1.13 9.18 8.63
C ASN A 109 -0.27 8.27 9.53
N ARG A 110 0.81 7.68 8.99
CA ARG A 110 1.68 6.74 9.72
C ARG A 110 2.74 7.44 10.57
N ALA A 111 3.10 8.67 10.25
CA ALA A 111 4.10 9.44 10.97
C ALA A 111 3.78 10.93 11.01
N LEU A 112 4.19 11.55 12.09
CA LEU A 112 4.24 13.00 12.28
C LEU A 112 5.70 13.40 12.46
N ASN A 113 6.09 14.52 11.87
CA ASN A 113 7.40 15.12 12.12
C ASN A 113 7.29 16.64 12.16
N ILE A 114 8.12 17.25 12.99
CA ILE A 114 8.24 18.70 13.11
C ILE A 114 9.69 19.05 13.37
N TYR A 115 10.10 20.22 12.92
CA TYR A 115 11.46 20.74 13.07
C TYR A 115 11.43 22.26 13.13
N SER A 116 12.42 22.85 13.80
CA SER A 116 12.62 24.31 13.85
C SER A 116 14.07 24.61 14.21
N ASP A 117 14.57 25.75 13.76
CA ASP A 117 15.87 26.31 14.14
C ASP A 117 15.76 27.25 15.34
N SER A 118 14.56 27.52 15.84
CA SER A 118 14.31 28.51 16.89
C SER A 118 13.33 28.08 17.98
N ILE A 119 12.63 26.97 17.78
CA ILE A 119 11.66 26.45 18.74
C ILE A 119 12.17 25.09 19.22
N ASP A 120 12.42 24.97 20.50
CA ASP A 120 12.65 23.70 21.18
C ASP A 120 11.28 23.10 21.53
N TYR A 121 10.91 22.02 20.85
CA TYR A 121 9.59 21.40 21.02
C TYR A 121 9.60 20.50 22.24
N ASP A 122 8.62 20.70 23.12
CA ASP A 122 8.40 19.86 24.30
C ASP A 122 7.70 18.55 23.91
N PRO A 123 8.32 17.37 24.04
CA PRO A 123 7.69 16.09 23.77
C PRO A 123 6.47 15.80 24.64
N ALA A 124 6.35 16.44 25.82
CA ALA A 124 5.19 16.32 26.69
C ALA A 124 3.97 17.11 26.19
N ASN A 125 4.23 18.17 25.40
CA ASN A 125 3.21 19.06 24.85
C ASN A 125 3.47 19.34 23.38
N PRO A 126 3.44 18.31 22.49
CA PRO A 126 3.71 18.49 21.08
C PRO A 126 2.67 19.40 20.42
N PRO A 127 3.03 20.16 19.36
CA PRO A 127 2.15 21.13 18.75
C PRO A 127 0.95 20.49 18.07
N THR A 128 -0.19 21.15 18.12
CA THR A 128 -1.42 20.73 17.40
C THR A 128 -1.36 21.12 15.92
N GLY A 129 -2.13 20.44 15.08
CA GLY A 129 -2.25 20.78 13.66
C GLY A 129 -1.09 20.34 12.77
N THR A 130 -0.15 19.53 13.27
CA THR A 130 0.91 18.92 12.45
C THR A 130 0.28 17.93 11.47
N ALA A 131 0.61 18.07 10.19
CA ALA A 131 0.10 17.16 9.17
C ALA A 131 0.80 15.80 9.24
N ALA A 132 0.03 14.72 9.29
CA ALA A 132 0.56 13.38 9.24
C ALA A 132 0.86 12.93 7.80
N SER A 133 1.76 11.96 7.67
CA SER A 133 2.23 11.41 6.39
C SER A 133 2.22 9.89 6.43
N GLY A 134 2.10 9.24 5.28
CA GLY A 134 2.30 7.79 5.13
C GLY A 134 3.78 7.38 5.12
N LYS A 135 4.71 8.33 5.13
CA LYS A 135 6.15 8.08 5.11
C LYS A 135 6.68 7.90 6.52
N PHE A 136 7.33 6.78 6.81
CA PHE A 136 7.93 6.47 8.10
C PHE A 136 9.31 5.80 7.93
N PRO A 137 10.19 5.89 8.95
CA PRO A 137 11.54 5.36 8.85
C PRO A 137 11.55 3.82 8.77
N LYS A 138 12.46 3.27 7.95
CA LYS A 138 12.84 1.87 8.05
C LYS A 138 13.44 1.63 9.44
N THR A 139 12.85 0.72 10.20
CA THR A 139 13.20 0.49 11.60
C THR A 139 13.34 -1.01 11.86
N THR A 140 14.34 -1.42 12.65
CA THR A 140 14.46 -2.75 13.23
C THR A 140 14.28 -2.65 14.73
N PHE A 141 13.42 -3.47 15.33
CA PHE A 141 13.29 -3.61 16.77
C PHE A 141 14.05 -4.86 17.25
N PHE A 142 14.87 -4.70 18.29
CA PHE A 142 15.49 -5.82 18.98
C PHE A 142 14.63 -6.19 20.18
N TYR A 143 14.35 -7.49 20.36
CA TYR A 143 13.47 -7.92 21.44
C TYR A 143 13.91 -9.27 22.01
N THR A 144 13.46 -9.53 23.24
CA THR A 144 13.49 -10.85 23.89
C THR A 144 12.05 -11.27 24.16
N GLY A 145 11.70 -12.51 23.89
CA GLY A 145 10.33 -13.00 24.04
C GLY A 145 9.94 -13.92 22.90
N GLN A 146 8.63 -14.09 22.74
CA GLN A 146 8.09 -14.97 21.73
C GLN A 146 7.69 -14.15 20.49
N GLY A 147 8.34 -14.45 19.37
CA GLY A 147 7.86 -14.03 18.05
C GLY A 147 6.65 -14.85 17.62
N ILE A 148 6.00 -14.42 16.54
CA ILE A 148 4.93 -15.17 15.90
C ILE A 148 5.53 -16.42 15.28
N GLY A 149 5.10 -17.59 15.75
CA GLY A 149 5.58 -18.88 15.25
C GLY A 149 4.93 -19.23 13.91
N ASN A 150 3.62 -19.11 13.81
CA ASN A 150 2.83 -19.56 12.67
C ASN A 150 1.99 -18.39 12.12
N ASP A 151 2.34 -17.88 10.97
CA ASP A 151 1.60 -16.80 10.30
C ASP A 151 1.80 -16.86 8.78
N LEU A 152 0.74 -17.12 8.05
CA LEU A 152 0.71 -17.08 6.60
C LEU A 152 -0.18 -15.92 6.13
N ALA A 153 0.42 -14.92 5.55
CA ALA A 153 -0.30 -13.77 4.97
C ALA A 153 -0.65 -13.99 3.50
N CYS A 154 -1.87 -13.63 3.11
CA CYS A 154 -2.28 -13.54 1.71
C CYS A 154 -2.09 -12.10 1.23
N LEU A 155 -1.04 -11.85 0.43
CA LEU A 155 -0.59 -10.50 0.11
C LEU A 155 -1.38 -9.85 -1.02
N SER A 156 -1.70 -10.61 -2.08
CA SER A 156 -2.34 -10.07 -3.28
C SER A 156 -3.03 -11.13 -4.11
N ILE A 157 -3.92 -10.66 -4.96
CA ILE A 157 -4.45 -11.38 -6.11
C ILE A 157 -4.28 -10.52 -7.36
N THR A 158 -3.88 -11.14 -8.48
CA THR A 158 -3.78 -10.49 -9.79
C THR A 158 -4.42 -11.38 -10.86
N GLY A 159 -4.90 -10.79 -11.95
CA GLY A 159 -5.53 -11.48 -13.06
C GLY A 159 -6.35 -10.54 -13.93
N ASN A 160 -7.08 -11.11 -14.90
CA ASN A 160 -7.92 -10.32 -15.81
C ASN A 160 -9.10 -9.69 -15.05
N THR A 161 -9.25 -8.37 -15.15
CA THR A 161 -10.33 -7.62 -14.49
C THR A 161 -11.61 -7.50 -15.31
N THR A 162 -11.58 -7.93 -16.60
CA THR A 162 -12.71 -7.89 -17.53
C THR A 162 -12.92 -9.22 -18.24
N PRO A 163 -12.98 -10.36 -17.51
CA PRO A 163 -13.16 -11.67 -18.12
C PRO A 163 -14.55 -11.81 -18.73
N SER A 164 -14.71 -12.66 -19.76
CA SER A 164 -15.99 -12.95 -20.40
C SER A 164 -16.60 -14.24 -19.88
N VAL A 165 -17.93 -14.27 -19.78
CA VAL A 165 -18.68 -15.48 -19.42
C VAL A 165 -18.28 -16.65 -20.31
N GLY A 166 -18.05 -17.83 -19.71
CA GLY A 166 -17.74 -19.09 -20.38
C GLY A 166 -16.28 -19.24 -20.84
N GLN A 167 -15.41 -18.22 -20.61
CA GLN A 167 -13.99 -18.30 -20.91
C GLN A 167 -13.19 -18.49 -19.62
N SER A 168 -12.14 -19.29 -19.68
CA SER A 168 -11.25 -19.55 -18.53
C SER A 168 -10.12 -18.56 -18.47
N TYR A 169 -9.88 -17.97 -17.30
CA TYR A 169 -8.82 -16.99 -17.04
C TYR A 169 -7.99 -17.41 -15.84
N GLN A 170 -6.70 -17.06 -15.87
CA GLN A 170 -5.79 -17.32 -14.76
C GLN A 170 -5.76 -16.16 -13.77
N TYR A 171 -5.77 -16.52 -12.48
CA TYR A 171 -5.59 -15.60 -11.36
C TYR A 171 -4.46 -16.10 -10.46
N VAL A 172 -3.60 -15.19 -10.05
CA VAL A 172 -2.42 -15.52 -9.25
C VAL A 172 -2.61 -14.93 -7.86
N VAL A 173 -2.58 -15.79 -6.85
CA VAL A 173 -2.62 -15.44 -5.42
C VAL A 173 -1.21 -15.54 -4.86
N THR A 174 -0.77 -14.51 -4.14
CA THR A 174 0.55 -14.45 -3.50
C THR A 174 0.41 -14.65 -2.01
N VAL A 175 1.13 -15.62 -1.47
CA VAL A 175 1.17 -15.97 -0.02
C VAL A 175 2.59 -15.81 0.50
N LYS A 176 2.75 -15.29 1.70
CA LYS A 176 4.02 -15.14 2.39
C LYS A 176 3.96 -15.78 3.76
N ASN A 177 5.03 -16.43 4.17
CA ASN A 177 5.21 -16.85 5.55
C ASN A 177 5.87 -15.72 6.35
N ASN A 178 5.11 -15.11 7.24
CA ASN A 178 5.60 -14.11 8.18
C ASN A 178 5.98 -14.72 9.54
N GLY A 179 5.59 -15.99 9.79
CA GLY A 179 5.96 -16.71 11.00
C GLY A 179 7.38 -17.28 10.94
N GLN A 180 7.93 -17.60 12.10
CA GLN A 180 9.27 -18.18 12.25
C GLN A 180 9.33 -19.67 11.86
N ASN A 181 8.19 -20.37 11.90
CA ASN A 181 8.12 -21.79 11.57
C ASN A 181 7.84 -22.01 10.09
N ALA A 182 8.56 -22.94 9.47
CA ALA A 182 8.20 -23.42 8.13
C ALA A 182 6.83 -24.09 8.15
N GLN A 183 6.02 -23.84 7.11
CA GLN A 183 4.68 -24.38 6.97
C GLN A 183 4.59 -25.34 5.77
N ASN A 184 3.85 -26.43 5.91
CA ASN A 184 3.64 -27.40 4.85
C ASN A 184 2.21 -28.01 4.84
N THR A 185 1.36 -27.58 5.78
CA THR A 185 0.00 -28.08 5.94
C THR A 185 -0.97 -26.91 6.01
N TYR A 186 -1.31 -26.36 4.85
CA TYR A 186 -2.24 -25.26 4.69
C TYR A 186 -2.94 -25.34 3.33
N THR A 187 -3.93 -24.51 3.11
CA THR A 187 -4.69 -24.44 1.86
C THR A 187 -4.74 -23.00 1.37
N VAL A 188 -4.58 -22.81 0.06
CA VAL A 188 -4.79 -21.50 -0.59
C VAL A 188 -6.05 -21.58 -1.44
N LYS A 189 -6.89 -20.55 -1.35
CA LYS A 189 -8.19 -20.50 -2.00
C LYS A 189 -8.31 -19.26 -2.88
N LEU A 190 -9.00 -19.43 -4.00
CA LEU A 190 -9.59 -18.34 -4.77
C LEU A 190 -11.03 -18.17 -4.32
N MET A 191 -11.38 -16.98 -3.86
CA MET A 191 -12.69 -16.66 -3.29
C MET A 191 -13.38 -15.56 -4.10
N GLN A 192 -14.70 -15.57 -4.08
CA GLN A 192 -15.54 -14.52 -4.64
C GLN A 192 -16.36 -13.84 -3.55
N THR A 193 -16.84 -12.63 -3.79
CA THR A 193 -17.77 -11.89 -2.92
C THR A 193 -18.81 -12.81 -2.28
N GLY A 194 -19.03 -12.63 -0.96
CA GLY A 194 -19.97 -13.46 -0.19
C GLY A 194 -19.36 -14.77 0.31
N ASP A 195 -18.02 -14.84 0.42
CA ASP A 195 -17.27 -16.02 0.88
C ASP A 195 -17.49 -17.29 0.03
N VAL A 196 -17.75 -17.11 -1.27
CA VAL A 196 -17.92 -18.22 -2.20
C VAL A 196 -16.55 -18.75 -2.63
N GLU A 197 -16.25 -20.00 -2.32
CA GLU A 197 -15.04 -20.68 -2.77
C GLU A 197 -15.17 -21.05 -4.25
N LEU A 198 -14.25 -20.56 -5.08
CA LEU A 198 -14.19 -20.88 -6.51
C LEU A 198 -13.23 -22.03 -6.82
N ALA A 199 -12.11 -22.06 -6.11
CA ALA A 199 -11.09 -23.09 -6.23
C ALA A 199 -10.19 -23.14 -4.99
N SER A 200 -9.55 -24.29 -4.76
CA SER A 200 -8.56 -24.45 -3.67
C SER A 200 -7.38 -25.30 -4.13
N LEU A 201 -6.21 -25.02 -3.58
CA LEU A 201 -4.98 -25.76 -3.81
C LEU A 201 -4.30 -26.05 -2.45
N PRO A 202 -3.69 -27.24 -2.30
CA PRO A 202 -2.86 -27.53 -1.13
C PRO A 202 -1.66 -26.60 -1.12
N GLY A 203 -1.22 -26.20 0.09
CA GLY A 203 -0.03 -25.42 0.29
C GLY A 203 1.23 -26.20 -0.07
N LEU A 204 2.20 -25.52 -0.66
CA LEU A 204 3.56 -26.02 -0.87
C LEU A 204 4.42 -25.69 0.35
N PRO A 205 5.50 -26.45 0.64
CA PRO A 205 6.42 -26.08 1.71
C PRO A 205 6.91 -24.64 1.57
N ILE A 206 6.73 -23.84 2.63
CA ILE A 206 7.10 -22.42 2.66
C ILE A 206 7.90 -22.13 3.94
N ASN A 207 9.14 -21.68 3.77
CA ASN A 207 10.03 -21.32 4.87
C ASN A 207 9.72 -19.92 5.41
N GLU A 208 10.32 -19.59 6.56
CA GLU A 208 10.30 -18.24 7.12
C GLU A 208 10.67 -17.18 6.05
N ALA A 209 9.93 -16.09 6.04
CA ALA A 209 10.06 -14.95 5.11
C ALA A 209 9.89 -15.27 3.61
N GLN A 210 9.67 -16.54 3.25
CA GLN A 210 9.46 -16.95 1.86
C GLN A 210 8.08 -16.51 1.35
N THR A 211 8.04 -16.20 0.05
CA THR A 211 6.82 -15.89 -0.69
C THR A 211 6.61 -16.90 -1.81
N LEU A 212 5.38 -17.37 -1.97
CA LEU A 212 4.97 -18.29 -3.02
C LEU A 212 3.76 -17.74 -3.76
N THR A 213 3.59 -18.18 -5.02
CA THR A 213 2.42 -17.83 -5.84
C THR A 213 1.65 -19.09 -6.22
N TYR A 214 0.31 -18.93 -6.26
CA TYR A 214 -0.63 -19.99 -6.61
C TYR A 214 -1.49 -19.53 -7.77
N THR A 215 -1.50 -20.29 -8.86
CA THR A 215 -2.26 -19.97 -10.06
C THR A 215 -3.56 -20.77 -10.07
N PHE A 216 -4.68 -20.07 -10.17
CA PHE A 216 -6.03 -20.61 -10.26
C PHE A 216 -6.63 -20.32 -11.62
N ASN A 217 -7.42 -21.25 -12.13
CA ASN A 217 -8.27 -21.02 -13.30
C ASN A 217 -9.70 -20.75 -12.82
N TRP A 218 -10.32 -19.70 -13.33
CA TRP A 218 -11.71 -19.38 -13.09
C TRP A 218 -12.45 -19.11 -14.40
N THR A 219 -13.65 -19.69 -14.53
CA THR A 219 -14.55 -19.49 -15.66
C THR A 219 -15.83 -18.86 -15.14
N PRO A 220 -16.04 -17.54 -15.32
CA PRO A 220 -17.25 -16.88 -14.85
C PRO A 220 -18.49 -17.40 -15.60
N SER A 221 -19.59 -17.58 -14.88
CA SER A 221 -20.86 -18.06 -15.43
C SER A 221 -21.92 -16.96 -15.55
N VAL A 222 -21.73 -15.81 -14.91
CA VAL A 222 -22.70 -14.70 -14.87
C VAL A 222 -21.96 -13.39 -15.15
N ALA A 223 -22.50 -12.59 -16.07
CA ALA A 223 -21.99 -11.26 -16.37
C ALA A 223 -22.36 -10.25 -15.26
N GLY A 224 -21.52 -9.25 -15.06
CA GLY A 224 -21.72 -8.17 -14.10
C GLY A 224 -20.53 -7.96 -13.16
N PRO A 225 -20.63 -7.00 -12.25
CA PRO A 225 -19.57 -6.69 -11.30
C PRO A 225 -19.48 -7.77 -10.21
N THR A 226 -18.26 -8.11 -9.84
CA THR A 226 -17.95 -8.97 -8.70
C THR A 226 -16.58 -8.63 -8.15
N THR A 227 -16.17 -9.23 -7.04
CA THR A 227 -14.78 -9.14 -6.56
C THR A 227 -14.23 -10.54 -6.33
N LEU A 228 -12.93 -10.70 -6.59
CA LEU A 228 -12.18 -11.90 -6.24
C LEU A 228 -11.13 -11.53 -5.18
N TYR A 229 -10.79 -12.50 -4.33
CA TYR A 229 -9.71 -12.37 -3.37
C TYR A 229 -9.06 -13.72 -3.11
N GLY A 230 -7.79 -13.68 -2.72
CA GLY A 230 -7.06 -14.84 -2.24
C GLY A 230 -7.30 -15.03 -0.74
N LYS A 231 -7.34 -16.29 -0.28
CA LYS A 231 -7.42 -16.62 1.14
C LYS A 231 -6.50 -17.79 1.45
N VAL A 232 -5.67 -17.66 2.47
CA VAL A 232 -4.87 -18.75 3.01
C VAL A 232 -5.50 -19.30 4.29
N ILE A 233 -5.47 -20.61 4.48
CA ILE A 233 -6.02 -21.30 5.66
C ILE A 233 -4.93 -22.13 6.29
N LEU A 234 -4.44 -21.70 7.44
CA LEU A 234 -3.52 -22.42 8.31
C LEU A 234 -4.20 -22.58 9.69
N ALA A 235 -4.40 -23.82 10.14
CA ALA A 235 -5.16 -24.08 11.39
C ALA A 235 -4.52 -23.49 12.66
N THR A 236 -3.20 -23.32 12.62
CA THR A 236 -2.41 -22.79 13.74
C THR A 236 -1.99 -21.34 13.53
N ASP A 237 -2.62 -20.64 12.60
CA ASP A 237 -2.30 -19.24 12.29
C ASP A 237 -2.57 -18.32 13.48
N GLU A 238 -1.55 -17.54 13.86
CA GLU A 238 -1.61 -16.66 15.03
C GLU A 238 -2.11 -15.25 14.66
N ILE A 239 -2.16 -14.92 13.34
CA ILE A 239 -2.60 -13.60 12.82
C ILE A 239 -3.66 -13.77 11.71
N PRO A 240 -4.86 -14.25 12.01
CA PRO A 240 -5.88 -14.52 10.99
C PRO A 240 -6.36 -13.29 10.20
N SER A 241 -6.06 -12.08 10.68
CA SER A 241 -6.46 -10.82 10.03
C SER A 241 -5.76 -10.56 8.70
N ASN A 242 -4.60 -11.15 8.44
CA ASN A 242 -3.82 -11.01 7.20
C ASN A 242 -3.99 -12.18 6.23
N ASN A 243 -4.84 -13.15 6.56
CA ASN A 243 -5.07 -14.36 5.78
C ASN A 243 -5.86 -14.15 4.49
N GLN A 244 -6.36 -12.93 4.27
CA GLN A 244 -7.10 -12.54 3.09
C GLN A 244 -6.40 -11.40 2.36
N SER A 245 -6.28 -11.52 1.03
CA SER A 245 -5.73 -10.44 0.20
C SER A 245 -6.71 -9.26 0.09
N PRO A 246 -6.24 -8.07 -0.31
CA PRO A 246 -7.10 -7.04 -0.87
C PRO A 246 -7.94 -7.62 -2.02
N ALA A 247 -9.17 -7.12 -2.16
CA ALA A 247 -10.09 -7.59 -3.20
C ALA A 247 -9.71 -7.01 -4.56
N LEU A 248 -9.78 -7.86 -5.60
CA LEU A 248 -9.65 -7.47 -7.00
C LEU A 248 -11.04 -7.26 -7.59
N SER A 249 -11.36 -6.05 -8.01
CA SER A 249 -12.63 -5.74 -8.68
C SER A 249 -12.66 -6.32 -10.09
N ILE A 250 -13.72 -7.03 -10.42
CA ILE A 250 -13.93 -7.72 -11.70
C ILE A 250 -15.22 -7.23 -12.33
N ALA A 251 -15.17 -6.91 -13.62
CA ALA A 251 -16.34 -6.62 -14.44
C ALA A 251 -16.52 -7.75 -15.47
N VAL A 252 -17.25 -8.80 -15.12
CA VAL A 252 -17.49 -9.94 -16.02
C VAL A 252 -18.32 -9.48 -17.21
N GLN A 253 -17.78 -9.65 -18.42
CA GLN A 253 -18.41 -9.30 -19.68
C GLN A 253 -19.39 -10.42 -20.12
N PRO A 254 -20.47 -10.09 -20.86
CA PRO A 254 -21.30 -11.09 -21.48
C PRO A 254 -20.52 -12.04 -22.40
N ALA A 255 -21.06 -13.22 -22.66
CA ALA A 255 -20.42 -14.19 -23.57
C ALA A 255 -20.19 -13.56 -24.96
N GLY A 256 -19.00 -13.77 -25.51
CA GLY A 256 -18.61 -13.24 -26.81
C GLY A 256 -18.16 -11.78 -26.84
N ILE A 257 -18.26 -11.04 -25.70
CA ILE A 257 -17.69 -9.70 -25.55
C ILE A 257 -16.28 -9.84 -24.99
N GLN A 258 -15.32 -9.18 -25.63
CA GLN A 258 -13.96 -9.04 -25.15
C GLN A 258 -13.72 -7.59 -24.75
N ALA A 259 -12.86 -7.37 -23.77
CA ALA A 259 -12.43 -6.03 -23.36
C ALA A 259 -10.92 -5.91 -23.52
N VAL A 260 -10.47 -4.76 -23.95
CA VAL A 260 -9.07 -4.34 -23.90
C VAL A 260 -8.95 -3.10 -23.03
N THR A 261 -7.97 -3.10 -22.15
CA THR A 261 -7.62 -1.92 -21.36
C THR A 261 -6.36 -1.31 -21.97
N ILE A 262 -6.45 -0.03 -22.30
CA ILE A 262 -5.36 0.73 -22.88
C ILE A 262 -4.73 1.55 -21.77
N ALA A 263 -3.40 1.47 -21.64
CA ALA A 263 -2.57 2.02 -20.57
C ALA A 263 -2.77 1.33 -19.20
N ASP A 264 -1.71 1.37 -18.42
CA ASP A 264 -1.60 0.78 -17.06
C ASP A 264 -1.18 1.83 -16.00
N GLY A 265 -1.16 3.11 -16.39
CA GLY A 265 -0.75 4.22 -15.54
C GLY A 265 -1.70 4.44 -14.36
N THR A 266 -1.14 4.95 -13.28
CA THR A 266 -1.87 5.33 -12.06
C THR A 266 -1.97 6.85 -11.87
N GLU A 267 -1.47 7.63 -12.83
CA GLU A 267 -1.61 9.09 -12.82
C GLU A 267 -3.07 9.48 -13.01
N THR A 268 -3.45 10.58 -12.40
CA THR A 268 -4.82 11.10 -12.48
C THR A 268 -4.85 12.45 -13.17
N MET A 269 -5.82 12.64 -14.06
CA MET A 269 -6.05 13.89 -14.78
C MET A 269 -7.55 14.12 -14.99
N ARG A 270 -7.92 15.34 -15.41
CA ARG A 270 -9.31 15.75 -15.67
C ARG A 270 -9.80 15.38 -17.08
N ILE A 271 -9.23 14.36 -17.68
CA ILE A 271 -9.69 13.75 -18.94
C ILE A 271 -10.19 12.34 -18.65
N PRO A 272 -11.15 11.82 -19.40
CA PRO A 272 -11.82 12.43 -20.56
C PRO A 272 -12.94 13.41 -20.19
N MET A 273 -13.32 13.56 -18.94
CA MET A 273 -14.40 14.42 -18.46
C MET A 273 -13.92 15.23 -17.26
N ASP A 274 -14.06 16.56 -17.34
CA ASP A 274 -13.74 17.46 -16.23
C ASP A 274 -15.03 17.93 -15.53
N PHE A 275 -15.28 17.42 -14.33
CA PHE A 275 -16.45 17.77 -13.52
C PHE A 275 -16.24 19.02 -12.65
N PHE A 276 -15.06 19.63 -12.68
CA PHE A 276 -14.81 20.88 -11.98
C PHE A 276 -15.50 22.07 -12.68
N TRP A 277 -15.60 22.03 -14.02
CA TRP A 277 -16.26 23.04 -14.83
C TRP A 277 -17.67 22.60 -15.20
N MET A 278 -18.52 23.54 -15.62
CA MET A 278 -19.90 23.28 -16.02
C MET A 278 -20.02 22.42 -17.29
N ASN A 279 -18.98 22.37 -18.09
CA ASN A 279 -18.85 21.50 -19.27
C ASN A 279 -17.39 21.22 -19.56
N SER A 280 -17.14 20.15 -20.30
CA SER A 280 -15.82 19.80 -20.83
C SER A 280 -15.95 19.11 -22.18
N LEU A 281 -14.93 19.20 -22.99
CA LEU A 281 -14.75 18.46 -24.23
C LEU A 281 -13.33 17.94 -24.28
N SER A 282 -13.16 16.66 -24.57
CA SER A 282 -11.86 16.03 -24.78
C SER A 282 -11.88 15.22 -26.06
N GLU A 283 -10.72 15.03 -26.64
CA GLU A 283 -10.50 14.15 -27.78
C GLU A 283 -9.21 13.38 -27.58
N THR A 284 -9.24 12.09 -27.87
CA THR A 284 -8.09 11.18 -27.68
C THR A 284 -7.99 10.29 -28.91
N ILE A 285 -6.77 10.09 -29.41
CA ILE A 285 -6.44 9.11 -30.43
C ILE A 285 -5.90 7.85 -29.74
N TYR A 286 -6.41 6.70 -30.16
CA TYR A 286 -5.89 5.38 -29.80
C TYR A 286 -5.31 4.75 -31.05
N MET A 287 -4.06 4.31 -30.98
CA MET A 287 -3.40 3.67 -32.12
C MET A 287 -3.91 2.23 -32.32
N ALA A 288 -3.85 1.75 -33.55
CA ALA A 288 -4.39 0.43 -33.89
C ALA A 288 -3.71 -0.73 -33.14
N ASP A 289 -2.43 -0.59 -32.83
CA ASP A 289 -1.67 -1.56 -32.04
C ASP A 289 -2.00 -1.54 -30.55
N GLU A 290 -2.49 -0.41 -30.02
CA GLU A 290 -2.99 -0.30 -28.64
C GLU A 290 -4.33 -0.98 -28.45
N LEU A 291 -5.16 -1.02 -29.49
CA LEU A 291 -6.51 -1.60 -29.41
C LEU A 291 -6.50 -3.14 -29.32
N GLY A 292 -5.42 -3.80 -29.75
CA GLY A 292 -5.26 -5.25 -29.61
C GLY A 292 -6.24 -6.11 -30.43
N PHE A 293 -7.03 -5.50 -31.33
CA PHE A 293 -7.92 -6.20 -32.27
C PHE A 293 -7.88 -5.54 -33.65
N VAL A 294 -8.10 -6.36 -34.69
CA VAL A 294 -7.99 -5.92 -36.10
C VAL A 294 -9.33 -5.36 -36.60
N SER A 295 -10.43 -5.95 -36.16
CA SER A 295 -11.78 -5.52 -36.56
C SER A 295 -12.80 -5.99 -35.54
N GLY A 296 -13.89 -5.26 -35.41
CA GLY A 296 -14.97 -5.57 -34.47
C GLY A 296 -15.94 -4.41 -34.31
N THR A 297 -16.94 -4.62 -33.48
CA THR A 297 -17.88 -3.57 -33.06
C THR A 297 -17.58 -3.20 -31.63
N ILE A 298 -17.30 -1.94 -31.36
CA ILE A 298 -17.19 -1.41 -30.01
C ILE A 298 -18.61 -1.23 -29.46
N THR A 299 -18.93 -1.94 -28.39
CA THR A 299 -20.28 -1.97 -27.81
C THR A 299 -20.37 -1.12 -26.53
N SER A 300 -19.26 -0.88 -25.87
CA SER A 300 -19.21 -0.11 -24.63
C SER A 300 -17.80 0.42 -24.36
N LEU A 301 -17.74 1.43 -23.52
CA LEU A 301 -16.50 2.00 -22.98
C LEU A 301 -16.58 2.06 -21.46
N ALA A 302 -15.43 1.94 -20.80
CA ALA A 302 -15.30 2.14 -19.37
C ALA A 302 -14.12 3.06 -19.09
N PHE A 303 -14.28 3.99 -18.17
CA PHE A 303 -13.23 4.87 -17.70
C PHE A 303 -12.98 4.60 -16.20
N TYR A 304 -11.72 4.56 -15.82
CA TYR A 304 -11.32 4.40 -14.42
C TYR A 304 -11.22 5.77 -13.77
N ASN A 305 -11.87 5.94 -12.62
CA ASN A 305 -11.85 7.20 -11.90
C ASN A 305 -11.34 7.01 -10.46
N ASN A 306 -10.89 8.13 -9.87
CA ASN A 306 -10.53 8.24 -8.46
C ASN A 306 -11.25 9.48 -7.88
N PHE A 307 -12.59 9.44 -7.86
CA PHE A 307 -13.41 10.57 -7.42
C PHE A 307 -13.66 10.50 -5.92
N PHE A 308 -13.61 11.65 -5.25
CA PHE A 308 -14.01 11.80 -3.86
C PHE A 308 -15.52 11.83 -3.69
N ASP A 309 -16.23 12.35 -4.70
CA ASP A 309 -17.69 12.48 -4.72
C ASP A 309 -18.31 11.60 -5.78
N SER A 310 -19.62 11.35 -5.66
CA SER A 310 -20.41 10.65 -6.67
C SER A 310 -21.14 11.64 -7.55
N PRO A 311 -20.55 12.12 -8.66
CA PRO A 311 -21.26 12.99 -9.59
C PRO A 311 -22.42 12.23 -10.21
N SER A 312 -23.63 12.76 -10.05
CA SER A 312 -24.87 12.16 -10.58
C SER A 312 -25.48 13.07 -11.63
N ASN A 313 -26.21 12.47 -12.60
CA ASN A 313 -27.00 13.17 -13.62
C ASN A 313 -26.20 14.03 -14.61
N GLY A 314 -24.92 13.75 -14.81
CA GLY A 314 -24.12 14.37 -15.87
C GLY A 314 -24.51 13.83 -17.24
N ALA A 315 -24.98 14.71 -18.16
CA ALA A 315 -25.19 14.32 -19.55
C ALA A 315 -23.85 14.18 -20.26
N THR A 316 -23.55 12.99 -20.75
CA THR A 316 -22.33 12.70 -21.50
C THR A 316 -22.68 12.27 -22.93
N LYS A 317 -21.92 12.77 -23.90
CA LYS A 317 -22.00 12.32 -25.30
C LYS A 317 -20.63 11.81 -25.72
N ILE A 318 -20.60 10.69 -26.41
CA ILE A 318 -19.35 10.05 -26.87
C ILE A 318 -19.46 9.85 -28.38
N TRP A 319 -18.45 10.31 -29.10
CA TRP A 319 -18.33 10.08 -30.54
C TRP A 319 -17.12 9.22 -30.81
N LEU A 320 -17.27 8.25 -31.69
CA LEU A 320 -16.19 7.37 -32.15
C LEU A 320 -16.02 7.50 -33.67
N GLY A 321 -14.78 7.49 -34.13
CA GLY A 321 -14.45 7.56 -35.54
C GLY A 321 -13.12 6.91 -35.83
N SER A 322 -12.92 6.44 -37.05
CA SER A 322 -11.61 5.98 -37.53
C SER A 322 -10.92 7.15 -38.25
N THR A 323 -9.63 7.31 -38.00
CA THR A 323 -8.84 8.37 -38.61
C THR A 323 -7.45 7.83 -39.01
N ASN A 324 -6.80 8.45 -39.96
CA ASN A 324 -5.40 8.24 -40.31
C ASN A 324 -4.46 9.26 -39.63
N VAL A 325 -5.03 10.18 -38.85
CA VAL A 325 -4.28 11.17 -38.06
C VAL A 325 -3.59 10.43 -36.90
N GLN A 326 -2.31 10.66 -36.71
CA GLN A 326 -1.52 9.97 -35.67
C GLN A 326 -1.29 10.87 -34.43
N ASP A 327 -1.58 12.14 -34.53
CA ASP A 327 -1.53 13.11 -33.44
C ASP A 327 -2.53 14.25 -33.65
N LEU A 328 -2.83 14.98 -32.60
CA LEU A 328 -3.79 16.10 -32.63
C LEU A 328 -3.10 17.47 -32.78
N SER A 329 -1.86 17.54 -33.25
CA SER A 329 -1.15 18.80 -33.47
C SER A 329 -1.83 19.68 -34.52
N GLY A 330 -2.55 19.07 -35.45
CA GLY A 330 -3.37 19.77 -36.45
C GLY A 330 -4.73 20.29 -35.95
N GLY A 331 -5.06 20.04 -34.69
CA GLY A 331 -6.31 20.43 -34.07
C GLY A 331 -7.35 19.30 -34.00
N TRP A 332 -8.59 19.66 -33.70
CA TRP A 332 -9.70 18.74 -33.47
C TRP A 332 -10.17 18.05 -34.75
N ILE A 333 -10.55 16.79 -34.63
CA ILE A 333 -11.32 16.07 -35.64
C ILE A 333 -12.79 16.37 -35.38
N PRO A 334 -13.53 17.02 -36.32
CA PRO A 334 -14.91 17.41 -36.07
C PRO A 334 -15.83 16.21 -35.82
N SER A 335 -16.76 16.32 -34.86
CA SER A 335 -17.74 15.27 -34.54
C SER A 335 -18.63 14.89 -35.75
N THR A 336 -18.72 15.74 -36.78
CA THR A 336 -19.40 15.42 -38.06
C THR A 336 -18.73 14.31 -38.87
N GLN A 337 -17.46 13.99 -38.52
CA GLN A 337 -16.71 12.87 -39.12
C GLN A 337 -16.75 11.61 -38.23
N MET A 338 -17.53 11.62 -37.15
CA MET A 338 -17.63 10.55 -36.16
C MET A 338 -19.07 10.08 -36.02
N THR A 339 -19.27 8.93 -35.38
CA THR A 339 -20.57 8.38 -34.99
C THR A 339 -20.82 8.63 -33.51
N LEU A 340 -22.03 9.15 -33.17
CA LEU A 340 -22.47 9.36 -31.77
C LEU A 340 -22.85 8.03 -31.14
#